data_6d209716ae20394d38359605fad4d7ad
#
_entry.id   6d209716ae20394d38359605fad4d7ad
#
_cell.length_a   1.000
_cell.length_b   1.000
_cell.length_c   1.000
_cell.angle_alpha   90.00
_cell.angle_beta   90.00
_cell.angle_gamma   90.00
#
_symmetry.space_group_name_H-M   'P 1'
#
loop_
_entity.id
_entity.type
_entity.pdbx_description
1 polymer ?
#
loop_
_entity_poly.entity_id
_entity_poly.type
_entity_poly.pdbx_seq_one_letter_code
_entity_poly.pdbx_strand_id
1 'polypeptide(L)'
;MHARVARYGIDPDKMVDALEALRDAGREVADLEGYKGGHVLVDYDDGTLITLTLWENRAAIDRSEVRAAQLRQRALRSVDGEVQSVTCYEVPFELG
;
A
#
# COMPACT_ATOMS: atom_id res chain seq x y z
N MET A 1 -3.46 7.19 -15.63
CA MET A 1 -3.45 6.34 -14.43
C MET A 1 -2.35 6.82 -13.49
N HIS A 2 -2.57 6.75 -12.21
CA HIS A 2 -1.59 7.12 -11.19
C HIS A 2 -1.38 5.96 -10.23
N ALA A 3 -0.23 5.94 -9.56
CA ALA A 3 0.11 4.93 -8.58
C ALA A 3 0.49 5.59 -7.25
N ARG A 4 0.05 4.98 -6.14
CA ARG A 4 0.60 5.28 -4.82
C ARG A 4 1.52 4.14 -4.43
N VAL A 5 2.75 4.48 -4.07
CA VAL A 5 3.76 3.51 -3.62
C VAL A 5 4.10 3.82 -2.18
N ALA A 6 3.79 2.90 -1.28
CA ALA A 6 4.12 3.03 0.13
C ALA A 6 5.16 1.99 0.53
N ARG A 7 6.21 2.43 1.21
CA ARG A 7 7.31 1.58 1.64
C ARG A 7 7.33 1.49 3.15
N TYR A 8 7.48 0.27 3.66
CA TYR A 8 7.44 -0.02 5.09
C TYR A 8 8.65 -0.82 5.52
N GLY A 9 9.11 -0.55 6.75
CA GLY A 9 10.05 -1.41 7.46
C GLY A 9 9.29 -2.32 8.42
N ILE A 10 9.49 -3.64 8.28
CA ILE A 10 8.82 -4.66 9.10
C ILE A 10 9.87 -5.59 9.66
N ASP A 11 9.75 -5.92 10.95
CA ASP A 11 10.56 -7.00 11.54
C ASP A 11 10.32 -8.28 10.72
N PRO A 12 11.37 -8.93 10.19
CA PRO A 12 11.20 -10.15 9.39
C PRO A 12 10.38 -11.23 10.10
N ASP A 13 10.47 -11.33 11.41
CA ASP A 13 9.71 -12.31 12.20
C ASP A 13 8.21 -12.00 12.23
N LYS A 14 7.82 -10.78 11.91
CA LYS A 14 6.42 -10.33 11.88
C LYS A 14 5.89 -10.18 10.46
N MET A 15 6.66 -10.57 9.45
CA MET A 15 6.28 -10.32 8.05
C MET A 15 5.00 -11.04 7.65
N VAL A 16 4.80 -12.27 8.10
CA VAL A 16 3.57 -13.03 7.80
C VAL A 16 2.34 -12.30 8.32
N ASP A 17 2.41 -11.83 9.56
CA ASP A 17 1.30 -11.09 10.18
C ASP A 17 1.08 -9.75 9.48
N ALA A 18 2.14 -9.07 9.07
CA ALA A 18 2.05 -7.82 8.32
C ALA A 18 1.35 -8.03 6.98
N LEU A 19 1.68 -9.11 6.27
CA LEU A 19 1.05 -9.43 4.99
C LEU A 19 -0.44 -9.71 5.14
N GLU A 20 -0.84 -10.42 6.20
CA GLU A 20 -2.25 -10.66 6.48
C GLU A 20 -3.00 -9.36 6.79
N ALA A 21 -2.43 -8.51 7.64
CA ALA A 21 -3.02 -7.23 7.99
C ALA A 21 -3.19 -6.32 6.76
N LEU A 22 -2.19 -6.29 5.88
CA LEU A 22 -2.25 -5.50 4.65
C LEU A 22 -3.20 -6.08 3.62
N ARG A 23 -3.37 -7.40 3.59
CA ARG A 23 -4.37 -8.03 2.74
C ARG A 23 -5.78 -7.61 3.14
N ASP A 24 -6.06 -7.59 4.45
CA ASP A 24 -7.36 -7.16 4.97
C ASP A 24 -7.59 -5.67 4.69
N ALA A 25 -6.58 -4.83 4.94
CA ALA A 25 -6.65 -3.41 4.61
C ALA A 25 -6.86 -3.18 3.11
N GLY A 26 -6.19 -3.98 2.28
CA GLY A 26 -6.30 -3.90 0.82
C GLY A 26 -7.71 -4.18 0.30
N ARG A 27 -8.46 -5.05 0.95
CA ARG A 27 -9.86 -5.32 0.58
C ARG A 27 -10.72 -4.06 0.74
N GLU A 28 -10.50 -3.30 1.81
CA GLU A 28 -11.21 -2.05 2.05
C GLU A 28 -10.75 -0.96 1.09
N VAL A 29 -9.45 -0.88 0.80
CA VAL A 29 -8.91 0.07 -0.18
C VAL A 29 -9.48 -0.21 -1.58
N ALA A 30 -9.64 -1.48 -1.93
CA ALA A 30 -10.18 -1.87 -3.24
C ALA A 30 -11.62 -1.39 -3.48
N ASP A 31 -12.36 -1.10 -2.41
CA ASP A 31 -13.72 -0.57 -2.51
C ASP A 31 -13.76 0.96 -2.71
N LEU A 32 -12.63 1.64 -2.63
CA LEU A 32 -12.59 3.08 -2.79
C LEU A 32 -12.71 3.47 -4.27
N GLU A 33 -13.39 4.58 -4.52
CA GLU A 33 -13.62 5.08 -5.87
C GLU A 33 -12.32 5.33 -6.62
N GLY A 34 -12.23 4.82 -7.85
CA GLY A 34 -11.07 5.01 -8.71
C GLY A 34 -9.95 3.99 -8.53
N TYR A 35 -10.08 3.05 -7.61
CA TYR A 35 -9.11 1.99 -7.44
C TYR A 35 -9.08 1.06 -8.67
N LYS A 36 -7.89 0.73 -9.17
CA LYS A 36 -7.70 -0.08 -10.39
C LYS A 36 -6.89 -1.36 -10.17
N GLY A 37 -6.41 -1.61 -8.98
CA GLY A 37 -5.62 -2.80 -8.69
C GLY A 37 -4.36 -2.46 -7.90
N GLY A 38 -3.58 -3.47 -7.60
CA GLY A 38 -2.36 -3.25 -6.86
C GLY A 38 -1.55 -4.51 -6.65
N HIS A 39 -0.39 -4.32 -6.08
CA HIS A 39 0.55 -5.39 -5.75
C HIS A 39 1.19 -5.14 -4.41
N VAL A 40 1.58 -6.22 -3.74
CA VAL A 40 2.42 -6.17 -2.55
C VAL A 40 3.75 -6.81 -2.92
N LEU A 41 4.84 -6.09 -2.63
CA LEU A 41 6.20 -6.53 -2.90
C LEU A 41 6.92 -6.71 -1.57
N VAL A 42 7.67 -7.79 -1.42
CA VAL A 42 8.32 -8.12 -0.15
C VAL A 42 9.78 -8.49 -0.40
N ASP A 43 10.67 -7.89 0.38
CA ASP A 43 12.03 -8.40 0.57
C ASP A 43 12.10 -8.99 1.97
N TYR A 44 12.07 -10.32 2.05
CA TYR A 44 12.05 -11.02 3.33
C TYR A 44 13.35 -10.87 4.11
N ASP A 45 14.47 -10.67 3.41
CA ASP A 45 15.77 -10.61 4.06
C ASP A 45 15.99 -9.32 4.84
N ASP A 46 15.58 -8.19 4.27
CA ASP A 46 15.80 -6.90 4.93
C ASP A 46 14.55 -6.32 5.60
N GLY A 47 13.41 -7.02 5.53
CA GLY A 47 12.19 -6.56 6.17
C GLY A 47 11.52 -5.40 5.43
N THR A 48 11.75 -5.27 4.12
CA THR A 48 11.09 -4.25 3.31
C THR A 48 9.79 -4.79 2.73
N LEU A 49 8.73 -4.01 2.89
CA LEU A 49 7.43 -4.30 2.30
C LEU A 49 6.97 -3.06 1.53
N ILE A 50 6.47 -3.27 0.33
CA ILE A 50 5.98 -2.19 -0.53
C ILE A 50 4.56 -2.52 -0.96
N THR A 51 3.65 -1.54 -0.83
CA THR A 51 2.33 -1.63 -1.45
C THR A 51 2.30 -0.67 -2.63
N LEU A 52 1.90 -1.18 -3.79
CA LEU A 52 1.71 -0.40 -5.00
C LEU A 52 0.24 -0.50 -5.37
N THR A 53 -0.48 0.62 -5.30
CA THR A 53 -1.90 0.68 -5.69
C THR A 53 -2.06 1.57 -6.90
N LEU A 54 -2.90 1.12 -7.83
CA LEU A 54 -3.17 1.82 -9.09
C LEU A 54 -4.53 2.50 -9.01
N TRP A 55 -4.61 3.71 -9.54
CA TRP A 55 -5.78 4.58 -9.44
C TRP A 55 -6.08 5.20 -10.80
N GLU A 56 -7.35 5.44 -11.06
CA GLU A 56 -7.83 6.00 -12.32
C GLU A 56 -7.13 7.32 -12.66
N ASN A 57 -6.98 8.20 -11.66
CA ASN A 57 -6.34 9.50 -11.83
C ASN A 57 -5.86 10.03 -10.47
N ARG A 58 -5.20 11.19 -10.50
CA ARG A 58 -4.69 11.83 -9.29
C ARG A 58 -5.80 12.22 -8.33
N ALA A 59 -6.94 12.66 -8.85
CA ALA A 59 -8.07 13.05 -8.00
C ALA A 59 -8.57 11.86 -7.16
N ALA A 60 -8.57 10.65 -7.73
CA ALA A 60 -8.94 9.44 -6.98
C ALA A 60 -7.96 9.16 -5.83
N ILE A 61 -6.67 9.35 -6.05
CA ILE A 61 -5.66 9.23 -4.98
C ILE A 61 -5.97 10.24 -3.88
N ASP A 62 -6.19 11.49 -4.24
CA ASP A 62 -6.43 12.56 -3.26
C ASP A 62 -7.69 12.28 -2.43
N ARG A 63 -8.78 11.81 -3.06
CA ARG A 63 -10.01 11.44 -2.35
C ARG A 63 -9.81 10.28 -1.39
N SER A 64 -8.93 9.34 -1.73
CA SER A 64 -8.68 8.13 -0.93
C SER A 64 -7.72 8.37 0.23
N GLU A 65 -7.02 9.51 0.27
CA GLU A 65 -5.83 9.70 1.12
C GLU A 65 -6.11 9.47 2.60
N VAL A 66 -7.16 10.08 3.15
CA VAL A 66 -7.48 9.98 4.57
C VAL A 66 -7.80 8.52 4.94
N ARG A 67 -8.67 7.88 4.16
CA ARG A 67 -9.08 6.50 4.44
C ARG A 67 -7.93 5.52 4.24
N ALA A 68 -7.15 5.69 3.18
CA ALA A 68 -5.99 4.84 2.92
C ALA A 68 -4.96 4.95 4.04
N ALA A 69 -4.71 6.16 4.54
CA ALA A 69 -3.78 6.37 5.65
C ALA A 69 -4.27 5.71 6.94
N GLN A 70 -5.57 5.80 7.25
CA GLN A 70 -6.15 5.14 8.41
C GLN A 70 -5.99 3.63 8.35
N LEU A 71 -6.29 3.03 7.21
CA LEU A 71 -6.19 1.60 7.00
C LEU A 71 -4.74 1.11 7.10
N ARG A 72 -3.81 1.87 6.53
CA ARG A 72 -2.38 1.60 6.60
C ARG A 72 -1.87 1.63 8.03
N GLN A 73 -2.21 2.67 8.78
CA GLN A 73 -1.79 2.80 10.17
C GLN A 73 -2.33 1.68 11.04
N ARG A 74 -3.59 1.31 10.84
CA ARG A 74 -4.19 0.20 11.58
C ARG A 74 -3.46 -1.11 11.31
N ALA A 75 -3.15 -1.39 10.05
CA ALA A 75 -2.43 -2.60 9.68
C ALA A 75 -1.02 -2.63 10.28
N LEU A 76 -0.29 -1.52 10.21
CA LEU A 76 1.08 -1.43 10.72
C LEU A 76 1.14 -1.50 12.25
N ARG A 77 0.16 -0.95 12.92
CA ARG A 77 0.12 -0.94 14.39
C ARG A 77 0.12 -2.36 14.97
N SER A 78 -0.51 -3.29 14.28
CA SER A 78 -0.59 -4.69 14.74
C SER A 78 0.77 -5.40 14.76
N VAL A 79 1.76 -4.89 14.03
CA VAL A 79 3.09 -5.50 13.89
C VAL A 79 4.23 -4.55 14.22
N ASP A 80 3.93 -3.39 14.82
CA ASP A 80 4.91 -2.34 15.11
C ASP A 80 5.72 -1.93 13.87
N GLY A 81 5.06 -1.91 12.71
CA GLY A 81 5.70 -1.54 11.45
C GLY A 81 5.90 -0.04 11.33
N GLU A 82 6.87 0.35 10.51
CA GLU A 82 7.21 1.75 10.26
C GLU A 82 6.95 2.13 8.81
N VAL A 83 6.24 3.26 8.60
CA VAL A 83 6.09 3.85 7.27
C VAL A 83 7.37 4.62 6.93
N GLN A 84 8.07 4.20 5.89
CA GLN A 84 9.30 4.85 5.44
C GLN A 84 9.03 5.93 4.40
N SER A 85 8.10 5.68 3.48
CA SER A 85 7.72 6.66 2.47
C SER A 85 6.36 6.35 1.88
N VAL A 86 5.69 7.39 1.39
CA VAL A 86 4.47 7.28 0.59
C VAL A 86 4.64 8.25 -0.56
N THR A 87 4.71 7.75 -1.78
CA THR A 87 4.96 8.56 -2.96
C THR A 87 3.94 8.24 -4.04
N CYS A 88 3.48 9.28 -4.74
CA CYS A 88 2.55 9.13 -5.86
C CYS A 88 3.28 9.36 -7.17
N TYR A 89 2.97 8.54 -8.16
CA TYR A 89 3.59 8.60 -9.48
C TYR A 89 2.51 8.61 -10.56
N GLU A 90 2.80 9.27 -11.66
CA GLU A 90 2.04 9.10 -12.89
C GLU A 90 2.49 7.80 -13.56
N VAL A 91 1.54 7.04 -14.10
CA VAL A 91 1.81 5.84 -14.88
C VAL A 91 1.57 6.18 -16.34
N PRO A 92 2.63 6.49 -17.11
CA PRO A 92 2.46 6.90 -18.51
C PRO A 92 2.04 5.73 -19.41
N PHE A 93 2.48 4.52 -19.09
CA PHE A 93 2.06 3.30 -19.80
C PHE A 93 2.37 2.06 -18.96
N GLU A 94 1.73 0.96 -19.30
CA GLU A 94 2.00 -0.34 -18.67
C GLU A 94 2.89 -1.18 -19.59
N LEU A 95 3.79 -1.96 -18.98
CA LEU A 95 4.57 -2.95 -19.70
C LEU A 95 3.75 -4.21 -19.84
N GLY A 96 3.50 -4.59 -21.01
CA GLY A 96 2.63 -5.68 -21.15
C GLY A 96 2.46 -6.65 -21.98
#